data_2cb511c17d534ee463715b3deed7f62f
#
_entry.id   2cb511c17d534ee463715b3deed7f62f
#
_cell.length_a   1.000
_cell.length_b   1.000
_cell.length_c   1.000
_cell.angle_alpha   90.00
_cell.angle_beta   90.00
_cell.angle_gamma   90.00
#
_symmetry.space_group_name_H-M   'P 1'
#
loop_
_entity.id
_entity.type
_entity.pdbx_description
1 polymer ?
#
loop_
_entity_poly.entity_id
_entity_poly.type
_entity_poly.pdbx_seq_one_letter_code
_entity_poly.pdbx_strand_id
1 'polypeptide(L)'
;MINGEDVILKQGELLILNQNAVQEIYPAGEGDVAVNFIILPEFFDYGLKMIETEENQLRDFIVDCLRGENHSAGYLHFKVAEVLPVQNLLENLIWTIVNKQPNKRSINQATMGLLFLQLMNHMDKMETDAASEQQKFIIQVLSYVEEHYKSGELTELAEELRFDIYWLSKEIRKRTGKTYTDPVS
;
A
#
# COMPACT_ATOMS: atom_id res chain seq x y z
N MET A 1 -16.91 0.66 3.74
CA MET A 1 -16.54 1.12 2.37
C MET A 1 -15.35 2.03 2.45
N ILE A 2 -14.40 1.89 1.55
CA ILE A 2 -13.21 2.75 1.48
C ILE A 2 -13.07 3.24 0.04
N ASN A 3 -13.00 4.55 -0.16
CA ASN A 3 -12.92 5.18 -1.49
C ASN A 3 -13.98 4.67 -2.49
N GLY A 4 -15.16 4.29 -2.01
CA GLY A 4 -16.24 3.75 -2.82
C GLY A 4 -16.19 2.23 -3.05
N GLU A 5 -15.18 1.53 -2.55
CA GLU A 5 -15.05 0.08 -2.63
C GLU A 5 -15.49 -0.60 -1.32
N ASP A 6 -16.18 -1.72 -1.44
CA ASP A 6 -16.58 -2.51 -0.27
C ASP A 6 -15.40 -3.34 0.24
N VAL A 7 -14.95 -3.05 1.44
CA VAL A 7 -13.86 -3.78 2.12
C VAL A 7 -14.41 -4.45 3.36
N ILE A 8 -14.32 -5.77 3.40
CA ILE A 8 -14.73 -6.57 4.57
C ILE A 8 -13.49 -6.93 5.37
N LEU A 9 -13.36 -6.34 6.54
CA LEU A 9 -12.27 -6.63 7.49
C LEU A 9 -12.74 -7.74 8.45
N LYS A 10 -12.03 -8.87 8.43
CA LYS A 10 -12.32 -10.01 9.31
C LYS A 10 -11.46 -9.98 10.56
N GLN A 11 -11.81 -10.78 11.55
CA GLN A 11 -11.01 -10.94 12.78
C GLN A 11 -9.55 -11.31 12.45
N GLY A 12 -8.61 -10.62 13.07
CA GLY A 12 -7.18 -10.83 12.89
C GLY A 12 -6.58 -10.22 11.61
N GLU A 13 -7.40 -9.60 10.76
CA GLU A 13 -6.92 -8.87 9.61
C GLU A 13 -6.54 -7.44 9.98
N LEU A 14 -5.64 -6.85 9.19
CA LEU A 14 -5.12 -5.50 9.38
C LEU A 14 -5.39 -4.65 8.16
N LEU A 15 -5.91 -3.46 8.38
CA LEU A 15 -6.13 -2.46 7.35
C LEU A 15 -5.31 -1.22 7.67
N ILE A 16 -4.48 -0.79 6.72
CA ILE A 16 -3.70 0.45 6.81
C ILE A 16 -4.28 1.44 5.80
N LEU A 17 -4.68 2.60 6.28
CA LEU A 17 -5.33 3.64 5.48
C LEU A 17 -4.37 4.80 5.26
N ASN A 18 -4.33 5.30 4.04
CA ASN A 18 -3.75 6.60 3.73
C ASN A 18 -4.61 7.72 4.37
N GLN A 19 -4.00 8.81 4.78
CA GLN A 19 -4.68 9.97 5.37
C GLN A 19 -5.75 10.61 4.47
N ASN A 20 -5.68 10.37 3.17
CA ASN A 20 -6.65 10.87 2.19
C ASN A 20 -7.75 9.84 1.87
N ALA A 21 -7.70 8.65 2.46
CA ALA A 21 -8.72 7.64 2.25
C ALA A 21 -10.05 8.07 2.89
N VAL A 22 -11.11 8.06 2.09
CA VAL A 22 -12.47 8.32 2.58
C VAL A 22 -13.07 6.99 3.00
N GLN A 23 -13.40 6.86 4.30
CA GLN A 23 -13.98 5.65 4.86
C GLN A 23 -15.42 5.89 5.35
N GLU A 24 -16.27 4.93 5.07
CA GLU A 24 -17.60 4.80 5.65
C GLU A 24 -17.69 3.46 6.37
N ILE A 25 -17.90 3.51 7.68
CA ILE A 25 -17.97 2.32 8.52
C ILE A 25 -19.43 1.97 8.75
N TYR A 26 -19.83 0.79 8.31
CA TYR A 26 -21.14 0.23 8.61
C TYR A 26 -21.19 -0.31 10.04
N PRO A 27 -22.39 -0.37 10.65
CA PRO A 27 -22.54 -0.92 12.00
C PRO A 27 -21.91 -2.33 12.08
N ALA A 28 -21.05 -2.52 13.06
CA ALA A 28 -20.48 -3.81 13.39
C ALA A 28 -21.52 -4.72 14.06
N GLY A 29 -21.32 -6.03 14.01
CA GLY A 29 -22.15 -7.01 14.70
C GLY A 29 -22.01 -6.91 16.22
N GLU A 30 -22.95 -7.51 16.94
CA GLU A 30 -22.88 -7.61 18.39
C GLU A 30 -21.66 -8.45 18.80
N GLY A 31 -20.74 -7.85 19.57
CA GLY A 31 -19.49 -8.49 20.00
C GLY A 31 -18.27 -8.22 19.10
N ASP A 32 -18.43 -7.52 18.00
CA ASP A 32 -17.30 -7.08 17.18
C ASP A 32 -16.52 -5.96 17.87
N VAL A 33 -15.20 -6.09 17.91
CA VAL A 33 -14.28 -5.08 18.43
C VAL A 33 -13.30 -4.69 17.35
N ALA A 34 -13.35 -3.43 16.92
CA ALA A 34 -12.35 -2.85 16.04
C ALA A 34 -11.45 -1.88 16.81
N VAL A 35 -10.14 -2.00 16.62
CA VAL A 35 -9.15 -1.10 17.21
C VAL A 35 -8.57 -0.22 16.11
N ASN A 36 -8.76 1.09 16.23
CA ASN A 36 -8.20 2.08 15.32
C ASN A 36 -6.96 2.75 15.92
N PHE A 37 -5.85 2.70 15.21
CA PHE A 37 -4.64 3.42 15.56
C PHE A 37 -4.49 4.64 14.65
N ILE A 38 -4.40 5.83 15.24
CA ILE A 38 -4.00 7.03 14.52
C ILE A 38 -2.52 7.24 14.80
N ILE A 39 -1.70 7.13 13.76
CA ILE A 39 -0.26 7.17 13.87
C ILE A 39 0.24 8.51 13.31
N LEU A 40 0.89 9.28 14.17
CA LEU A 40 1.49 10.56 13.78
C LEU A 40 2.83 10.33 13.09
N PRO A 41 3.24 11.20 12.14
CA PRO A 41 4.51 11.07 11.42
C PRO A 41 5.73 10.88 12.33
N GLU A 42 5.79 11.60 13.43
CA GLU A 42 6.92 11.54 14.38
C GLU A 42 7.07 10.17 15.07
N PHE A 43 6.01 9.37 15.06
CA PHE A 43 6.03 8.02 15.60
C PHE A 43 6.75 7.04 14.65
N PHE A 44 6.75 7.33 13.35
CA PHE A 44 7.37 6.48 12.33
C PHE A 44 8.88 6.60 12.21
N ASP A 45 9.51 7.64 12.75
CA ASP A 45 10.96 7.89 12.58
C ASP A 45 11.81 6.67 12.89
N TYR A 46 11.46 5.91 13.93
CA TYR A 46 12.16 4.69 14.30
C TYR A 46 11.82 3.52 13.39
N GLY A 47 10.54 3.29 13.15
CA GLY A 47 10.04 2.22 12.28
C GLY A 47 10.49 2.38 10.82
N LEU A 48 10.50 3.62 10.32
CA LEU A 48 10.95 3.91 8.96
C LEU A 48 12.42 3.53 8.74
N LYS A 49 13.30 3.80 9.71
CA LYS A 49 14.70 3.40 9.64
C LYS A 49 14.89 1.88 9.53
N MET A 50 14.00 1.09 10.10
CA MET A 50 14.04 -0.36 10.02
C MET A 50 13.67 -0.89 8.63
N ILE A 51 12.87 -0.15 7.86
CA ILE A 51 12.36 -0.55 6.56
C ILE A 51 12.93 0.28 5.39
N GLU A 52 13.77 1.27 5.67
CA GLU A 52 14.26 2.26 4.70
C GLU A 52 15.01 1.64 3.52
N THR A 53 15.71 0.53 3.76
CA THR A 53 16.49 -0.19 2.74
C THR A 53 15.66 -1.18 1.92
N GLU A 54 14.42 -1.44 2.33
CA GLU A 54 13.55 -2.39 1.65
C GLU A 54 12.80 -1.71 0.49
N GLU A 55 12.83 -2.33 -0.67
CA GLU A 55 12.05 -1.89 -1.83
C GLU A 55 10.79 -2.74 -1.95
N ASN A 56 9.65 -2.21 -1.46
CA ASN A 56 8.35 -2.85 -1.59
C ASN A 56 7.20 -1.85 -1.44
N GLN A 57 6.01 -2.31 -1.78
CA GLN A 57 4.80 -1.50 -1.78
C GLN A 57 4.41 -0.96 -0.40
N LEU A 58 4.64 -1.71 0.67
CA LEU A 58 4.35 -1.25 2.04
C LEU A 58 5.23 -0.05 2.41
N ARG A 59 6.53 -0.13 2.12
CA ARG A 59 7.46 0.99 2.34
C ARG A 59 7.02 2.23 1.57
N ASP A 60 6.72 2.07 0.28
CA ASP A 60 6.31 3.18 -0.58
C ASP A 60 5.03 3.82 -0.09
N PHE A 61 4.05 3.00 0.33
CA PHE A 61 2.82 3.48 0.95
C PHE A 61 3.07 4.30 2.21
N ILE A 62 3.94 3.82 3.10
CA ILE A 62 4.28 4.54 4.35
C ILE A 62 5.00 5.85 4.04
N VAL A 63 5.96 5.85 3.11
CA VAL A 63 6.68 7.06 2.69
C VAL A 63 5.73 8.10 2.13
N ASP A 64 4.78 7.70 1.26
CA ASP A 64 3.76 8.61 0.72
C ASP A 64 2.87 9.19 1.82
N CYS A 65 2.43 8.36 2.77
CA CYS A 65 1.65 8.83 3.92
C CYS A 65 2.43 9.88 4.73
N LEU A 66 3.73 9.68 4.96
CA LEU A 66 4.57 10.60 5.71
C LEU A 66 4.81 11.92 4.98
N ARG A 67 4.87 11.89 3.66
CA ARG A 67 5.05 13.09 2.82
C ARG A 67 3.75 13.81 2.52
N GLY A 68 2.61 13.23 2.85
CA GLY A 68 1.29 13.73 2.46
C GLY A 68 1.03 13.63 0.96
N GLU A 69 1.74 12.72 0.30
CA GLU A 69 1.62 12.46 -1.13
C GLU A 69 0.56 11.38 -1.40
N ASN A 70 0.12 11.28 -2.63
CA ASN A 70 -0.99 10.41 -3.05
C ASN A 70 -0.60 9.57 -4.28
N HIS A 71 0.64 9.08 -4.31
CA HIS A 71 1.17 8.30 -5.43
C HIS A 71 0.91 6.80 -5.29
N SER A 72 0.66 6.35 -4.06
CA SER A 72 0.38 4.96 -3.74
C SER A 72 -1.11 4.70 -3.51
N ALA A 73 -1.43 3.49 -3.08
CA ALA A 73 -2.78 3.03 -2.76
C ALA A 73 -3.49 3.92 -1.72
N GLY A 74 -4.82 3.94 -1.74
CA GLY A 74 -5.62 4.53 -0.67
C GLY A 74 -5.61 3.70 0.60
N TYR A 75 -5.45 2.37 0.47
CA TYR A 75 -5.36 1.44 1.59
C TYR A 75 -4.52 0.19 1.25
N LEU A 76 -4.02 -0.47 2.29
CA LEU A 76 -3.44 -1.81 2.23
C LEU A 76 -4.20 -2.71 3.20
N HIS A 77 -4.73 -3.83 2.71
CA HIS A 77 -5.47 -4.81 3.48
C HIS A 77 -4.64 -6.10 3.59
N PHE A 78 -4.19 -6.43 4.79
CA PHE A 78 -3.41 -7.62 5.09
C PHE A 78 -4.31 -8.72 5.69
N LYS A 79 -4.42 -9.84 4.99
CA LYS A 79 -5.14 -11.04 5.44
C LYS A 79 -4.22 -11.94 6.25
N VAL A 80 -3.83 -11.48 7.43
CA VAL A 80 -2.79 -12.08 8.28
C VAL A 80 -3.31 -12.72 9.56
N ALA A 81 -4.59 -13.06 9.61
CA ALA A 81 -5.21 -13.67 10.78
C ALA A 81 -4.47 -14.94 11.29
N GLU A 82 -3.94 -15.74 10.36
CA GLU A 82 -3.20 -16.98 10.67
C GLU A 82 -1.70 -16.76 10.89
N VAL A 83 -1.22 -15.52 10.81
CA VAL A 83 0.20 -15.22 10.97
C VAL A 83 0.50 -14.86 12.42
N LEU A 84 0.87 -15.86 13.20
CA LEU A 84 1.11 -15.74 14.65
C LEU A 84 2.07 -14.59 15.03
N PRO A 85 3.22 -14.38 14.36
CA PRO A 85 4.09 -13.26 14.71
C PRO A 85 3.43 -11.89 14.56
N VAL A 86 2.58 -11.71 13.54
CA VAL A 86 1.80 -10.48 13.35
C VAL A 86 0.76 -10.32 14.44
N GLN A 87 0.01 -11.36 14.76
CA GLN A 87 -1.01 -11.34 15.81
C GLN A 87 -0.41 -11.00 17.18
N ASN A 88 0.72 -11.62 17.54
CA ASN A 88 1.41 -11.35 18.80
C ASN A 88 1.88 -9.88 18.89
N LEU A 89 2.37 -9.30 17.81
CA LEU A 89 2.79 -7.89 17.78
C LEU A 89 1.60 -6.93 17.89
N LEU A 90 0.49 -7.25 17.23
CA LEU A 90 -0.75 -6.46 17.36
C LEU A 90 -1.31 -6.50 18.80
N GLU A 91 -1.38 -7.68 19.40
CA GLU A 91 -1.82 -7.82 20.79
C GLU A 91 -0.91 -7.07 21.76
N ASN A 92 0.42 -7.16 21.58
CA ASN A 92 1.38 -6.44 22.38
C ASN A 92 1.23 -4.92 22.24
N LEU A 93 1.00 -4.43 21.03
CA LEU A 93 0.77 -3.01 20.77
C LEU A 93 -0.50 -2.54 21.49
N ILE A 94 -1.62 -3.26 21.36
CA ILE A 94 -2.89 -2.96 22.02
C ILE A 94 -2.70 -2.95 23.54
N TRP A 95 -2.08 -4.01 24.09
CA TRP A 95 -1.84 -4.14 25.52
C TRP A 95 -1.02 -2.95 26.07
N THR A 96 0.05 -2.58 25.36
CA THR A 96 0.94 -1.47 25.76
C THR A 96 0.22 -0.11 25.69
N ILE A 97 -0.71 0.07 24.74
CA ILE A 97 -1.48 1.32 24.63
C ILE A 97 -2.48 1.45 25.77
N VAL A 98 -3.16 0.37 26.11
CA VAL A 98 -4.20 0.35 27.13
C VAL A 98 -3.61 0.44 28.54
N ASN A 99 -2.47 -0.20 28.80
CA ASN A 99 -1.87 -0.27 30.11
C ASN A 99 -0.83 0.83 30.32
N LYS A 100 -0.73 1.31 31.56
CA LYS A 100 0.32 2.27 31.97
C LYS A 100 1.60 1.52 32.25
N GLN A 101 2.68 1.88 31.52
CA GLN A 101 4.01 1.34 31.78
C GLN A 101 5.10 2.36 31.39
N PRO A 102 6.30 2.24 31.99
CA PRO A 102 7.47 3.02 31.59
C PRO A 102 7.84 2.72 30.13
N ASN A 103 8.46 3.69 29.46
CA ASN A 103 8.98 3.54 28.09
C ASN A 103 7.93 3.14 27.01
N LYS A 104 6.65 3.36 27.32
CA LYS A 104 5.51 3.02 26.43
C LYS A 104 5.74 3.47 24.98
N ARG A 105 6.20 4.71 24.77
CA ARG A 105 6.45 5.26 23.44
C ARG A 105 7.50 4.45 22.68
N SER A 106 8.65 4.21 23.31
CA SER A 106 9.76 3.46 22.68
C SER A 106 9.38 2.01 22.38
N ILE A 107 8.65 1.37 23.30
CA ILE A 107 8.15 0.01 23.10
C ILE A 107 7.20 -0.03 21.90
N ASN A 108 6.24 0.88 21.81
CA ASN A 108 5.30 0.92 20.70
C ASN A 108 5.98 1.25 19.37
N GLN A 109 6.99 2.13 19.36
CA GLN A 109 7.77 2.41 18.16
C GLN A 109 8.55 1.17 17.68
N ALA A 110 9.19 0.45 18.57
CA ALA A 110 9.91 -0.79 18.24
C ALA A 110 8.94 -1.88 17.77
N THR A 111 7.82 -2.06 18.46
CA THR A 111 6.78 -3.03 18.08
C THR A 111 6.21 -2.71 16.71
N MET A 112 5.96 -1.46 16.39
CA MET A 112 5.48 -1.03 15.09
C MET A 112 6.50 -1.31 13.97
N GLY A 113 7.79 -1.05 14.23
CA GLY A 113 8.86 -1.38 13.28
C GLY A 113 8.95 -2.89 13.01
N LEU A 114 8.86 -3.72 14.06
CA LEU A 114 8.81 -5.18 13.91
C LEU A 114 7.55 -5.65 13.17
N LEU A 115 6.40 -5.02 13.43
CA LEU A 115 5.16 -5.31 12.72
C LEU A 115 5.32 -5.05 11.22
N PHE A 116 5.89 -3.92 10.82
CA PHE A 116 6.12 -3.62 9.41
C PHE A 116 7.06 -4.62 8.74
N LEU A 117 8.16 -5.01 9.41
CA LEU A 117 9.05 -6.05 8.90
C LEU A 117 8.33 -7.40 8.71
N GLN A 118 7.47 -7.78 9.65
CA GLN A 118 6.67 -9.00 9.51
C GLN A 118 5.65 -8.89 8.37
N LEU A 119 5.01 -7.74 8.20
CA LEU A 119 4.07 -7.53 7.09
C LEU A 119 4.78 -7.59 5.74
N MET A 120 6.03 -7.11 5.64
CA MET A 120 6.85 -7.23 4.43
C MET A 120 7.11 -8.68 4.03
N ASN A 121 7.23 -9.58 5.00
CA ASN A 121 7.36 -11.01 4.73
C ASN A 121 6.06 -11.66 4.23
N HIS A 122 4.95 -10.94 4.28
CA HIS A 122 3.61 -11.46 3.95
C HIS A 122 2.89 -10.58 2.90
N MET A 123 3.65 -10.00 1.98
CA MET A 123 3.10 -9.19 0.90
C MET A 123 2.17 -9.98 -0.04
N ASP A 124 2.33 -11.30 -0.11
CA ASP A 124 1.44 -12.24 -0.81
C ASP A 124 0.02 -12.28 -0.23
N LYS A 125 -0.16 -11.84 1.02
CA LYS A 125 -1.45 -11.76 1.73
C LYS A 125 -2.07 -10.35 1.72
N MET A 126 -1.48 -9.43 0.97
CA MET A 126 -1.92 -8.04 0.88
C MET A 126 -2.80 -7.82 -0.33
N GLU A 127 -3.90 -7.12 -0.13
CA GLU A 127 -4.78 -6.57 -1.17
C GLU A 127 -4.79 -5.04 -1.07
N THR A 128 -5.09 -4.37 -2.16
CA THR A 128 -5.15 -2.91 -2.24
C THR A 128 -6.34 -2.49 -3.12
N ASP A 129 -6.58 -1.19 -3.26
CA ASP A 129 -7.66 -0.67 -4.08
C ASP A 129 -7.41 -0.86 -5.59
N ALA A 130 -8.48 -1.03 -6.36
CA ALA A 130 -8.42 -1.25 -7.81
C ALA A 130 -7.72 -0.12 -8.56
N ALA A 131 -7.85 1.12 -8.09
CA ALA A 131 -7.15 2.26 -8.68
C ALA A 131 -5.63 2.14 -8.55
N SER A 132 -5.14 1.60 -7.44
CA SER A 132 -3.72 1.34 -7.23
C SER A 132 -3.19 0.22 -8.09
N GLU A 133 -3.94 -0.87 -8.25
CA GLU A 133 -3.56 -1.98 -9.14
C GLU A 133 -3.45 -1.49 -10.59
N GLN A 134 -4.39 -0.67 -11.04
CA GLN A 134 -4.33 -0.07 -12.37
C GLN A 134 -3.12 0.87 -12.52
N GLN A 135 -2.78 1.62 -11.48
CA GLN A 135 -1.62 2.51 -11.49
C GLN A 135 -0.31 1.74 -11.54
N LYS A 136 -0.16 0.66 -10.79
CA LYS A 136 1.00 -0.26 -10.86
C LYS A 136 1.16 -0.82 -12.27
N PHE A 137 0.07 -1.29 -12.84
CA PHE A 137 0.07 -1.81 -14.20
C PHE A 137 0.59 -0.77 -15.20
N ILE A 138 0.12 0.48 -15.11
CA ILE A 138 0.58 1.56 -15.97
C ILE A 138 2.08 1.84 -15.78
N ILE A 139 2.58 1.81 -14.54
CA ILE A 139 4.01 1.98 -14.24
C ILE A 139 4.82 0.85 -14.87
N GLN A 140 4.37 -0.40 -14.77
CA GLN A 140 5.04 -1.54 -15.42
C GLN A 140 5.09 -1.38 -16.93
N VAL A 141 4.00 -0.94 -17.54
CA VAL A 141 3.96 -0.65 -18.99
C VAL A 141 4.94 0.46 -19.36
N LEU A 142 4.99 1.54 -18.60
CA LEU A 142 5.91 2.65 -18.85
C LEU A 142 7.37 2.22 -18.70
N SER A 143 7.71 1.42 -17.68
CA SER A 143 9.04 0.87 -17.49
C SER A 143 9.44 -0.05 -18.65
N TYR A 144 8.53 -0.91 -19.10
CA TYR A 144 8.76 -1.77 -20.26
C TYR A 144 9.03 -0.94 -21.54
N VAL A 145 8.22 0.08 -21.78
CA VAL A 145 8.39 0.99 -22.91
C VAL A 145 9.74 1.72 -22.84
N GLU A 146 10.15 2.17 -21.66
CA GLU A 146 11.42 2.86 -21.45
C GLU A 146 12.62 1.93 -21.70
N GLU A 147 12.57 0.69 -21.22
CA GLU A 147 13.62 -0.32 -21.41
C GLU A 147 13.72 -0.83 -22.85
N HIS A 148 12.58 -0.98 -23.51
CA HIS A 148 12.49 -1.60 -24.85
C HIS A 148 12.20 -0.59 -25.98
N TYR A 149 12.32 0.69 -25.70
CA TYR A 149 12.02 1.79 -26.62
C TYR A 149 12.63 1.64 -28.03
N LYS A 150 13.74 0.94 -28.14
CA LYS A 150 14.44 0.73 -29.44
C LYS A 150 14.02 -0.55 -30.17
N SER A 151 13.29 -1.46 -29.55
CA SER A 151 13.05 -2.80 -30.08
C SER A 151 11.61 -3.32 -29.99
N GLY A 152 10.75 -2.69 -29.18
CA GLY A 152 9.37 -3.14 -28.99
C GLY A 152 8.35 -2.30 -29.75
N GLU A 153 7.43 -2.93 -30.45
CA GLU A 153 6.28 -2.24 -30.99
C GLU A 153 5.18 -2.15 -29.93
N LEU A 154 4.55 -0.98 -29.80
CA LEU A 154 3.43 -0.77 -28.87
C LEU A 154 2.29 -1.75 -29.12
N THR A 155 2.17 -2.22 -30.35
CA THR A 155 1.18 -3.22 -30.77
C THR A 155 1.42 -4.57 -30.09
N GLU A 156 2.67 -5.05 -30.06
CA GLU A 156 3.04 -6.30 -29.41
C GLU A 156 2.77 -6.22 -27.90
N LEU A 157 3.12 -5.09 -27.27
CA LEU A 157 2.84 -4.84 -25.87
C LEU A 157 1.33 -4.83 -25.57
N ALA A 158 0.53 -4.16 -26.40
CA ALA A 158 -0.92 -4.10 -26.22
C ALA A 158 -1.56 -5.49 -26.36
N GLU A 159 -1.08 -6.33 -27.30
CA GLU A 159 -1.53 -7.71 -27.48
C GLU A 159 -1.15 -8.60 -26.28
N GLU A 160 0.09 -8.54 -25.84
CA GLU A 160 0.58 -9.32 -24.68
C GLU A 160 -0.19 -8.99 -23.40
N LEU A 161 -0.49 -7.72 -23.19
CA LEU A 161 -1.21 -7.23 -22.01
C LEU A 161 -2.74 -7.26 -22.19
N ARG A 162 -3.26 -7.65 -23.34
CA ARG A 162 -4.68 -7.67 -23.71
C ARG A 162 -5.37 -6.31 -23.54
N PHE A 163 -4.67 -5.22 -23.88
CA PHE A 163 -5.20 -3.87 -23.85
C PHE A 163 -5.45 -3.30 -25.23
N ASP A 164 -6.41 -2.37 -25.29
CA ASP A 164 -6.62 -1.57 -26.49
C ASP A 164 -5.43 -0.62 -26.70
N ILE A 165 -4.81 -0.69 -27.89
CA ILE A 165 -3.64 0.10 -28.25
C ILE A 165 -3.90 1.61 -28.18
N TYR A 166 -5.12 2.04 -28.53
CA TYR A 166 -5.50 3.45 -28.51
C TYR A 166 -5.63 3.96 -27.08
N TRP A 167 -6.20 3.14 -26.20
CA TRP A 167 -6.29 3.46 -24.77
C TRP A 167 -4.89 3.56 -24.15
N LEU A 168 -4.02 2.58 -24.44
CA LEU A 168 -2.65 2.55 -23.94
C LEU A 168 -1.85 3.77 -24.40
N SER A 169 -1.91 4.10 -25.68
CA SER A 169 -1.26 5.27 -26.27
C SER A 169 -1.75 6.58 -25.64
N LYS A 170 -3.07 6.71 -25.42
CA LYS A 170 -3.68 7.88 -24.80
C LYS A 170 -3.22 8.05 -23.34
N GLU A 171 -3.12 6.97 -22.59
CA GLU A 171 -2.72 7.01 -21.18
C GLU A 171 -1.22 7.32 -21.03
N ILE A 172 -0.37 6.76 -21.91
CA ILE A 172 1.05 7.09 -21.98
C ILE A 172 1.21 8.59 -22.26
N ARG A 173 0.53 9.12 -23.27
CA ARG A 173 0.58 10.54 -23.61
C ARG A 173 0.15 11.45 -22.46
N LYS A 174 -0.94 11.09 -21.76
CA LYS A 174 -1.45 11.84 -20.62
C LYS A 174 -0.44 11.97 -19.48
N ARG A 175 0.36 10.92 -19.25
CA ARG A 175 1.29 10.84 -18.12
C ARG A 175 2.70 11.32 -18.45
N THR A 176 3.19 11.05 -19.66
CA THR A 176 4.56 11.40 -20.08
C THR A 176 4.64 12.68 -20.91
N GLY A 177 3.50 13.17 -21.41
CA GLY A 177 3.45 14.26 -22.36
C GLY A 177 3.97 13.91 -23.77
N LYS A 178 4.43 12.65 -23.97
CA LYS A 178 4.99 12.17 -25.25
C LYS A 178 4.08 11.13 -25.88
N THR A 179 4.05 11.08 -27.19
CA THR A 179 3.43 9.98 -27.93
C THR A 179 4.48 8.90 -28.18
N TYR A 180 4.07 7.63 -28.16
CA TYR A 180 4.98 6.51 -28.44
C TYR A 180 5.60 6.58 -29.86
N THR A 181 4.94 7.25 -30.78
CA THR A 181 5.38 7.45 -32.16
C THR A 181 6.20 8.72 -32.39
N ASP A 182 6.41 9.55 -31.34
CA ASP A 182 7.24 10.72 -31.50
C ASP A 182 8.70 10.28 -31.70
N PRO A 183 9.33 10.57 -32.85
CA PRO A 183 10.72 10.26 -33.04
C PRO A 183 11.51 11.02 -31.97
N VAL A 184 12.49 10.34 -31.37
CA VAL A 184 13.45 10.94 -30.46
C VAL A 184 14.22 11.98 -31.23
N SER A 185 13.87 13.21 -30.99
CA SER A 185 14.67 14.35 -31.43
C SER A 185 15.68 14.70 -30.37
#